data_2683aa1318f54394adcc7e1aa5ab3ac4
#
_entry.id   2683aa1318f54394adcc7e1aa5ab3ac4
#
_cell.length_a   1.000
_cell.length_b   1.000
_cell.length_c   1.000
_cell.angle_alpha   90.00
_cell.angle_beta   90.00
_cell.angle_gamma   90.00
#
_symmetry.space_group_name_H-M   'P 1'
#
loop_
_entity.id
_entity.type
_entity.pdbx_description
1 polymer ?
#
loop_
_entity_poly.entity_id
_entity_poly.type
_entity_poly.pdbx_seq_one_letter_code
_entity_poly.pdbx_strand_id
1 'polypeptide(L)'
;MKKIAIIEDDQAISQMYRMKFENDGYEVETAENGKIGLELVEKMKPDIILLDIMMPEMTGDEMLKKLRDEPWGKNIKVLVLTNIGEQELPKSLSTMDVLGIIMKAELTPRQVSLRVKSELEKISNRVSNQETELV
;
A
#
# COMPACT_ATOMS: atom_id res chain seq x y z
N MET A 1 -4.63 -12.30 -11.42
CA MET A 1 -4.62 -12.14 -9.96
C MET A 1 -3.89 -10.86 -9.60
N LYS A 2 -4.54 -9.96 -8.89
CA LYS A 2 -3.91 -8.71 -8.43
C LYS A 2 -2.91 -8.99 -7.30
N LYS A 3 -1.86 -8.18 -7.25
CA LYS A 3 -0.76 -8.35 -6.31
C LYS A 3 -0.77 -7.27 -5.25
N ILE A 4 -0.65 -7.66 -3.99
CA ILE A 4 -0.60 -6.75 -2.85
C ILE A 4 0.70 -6.97 -2.09
N ALA A 5 1.43 -5.90 -1.83
CA ALA A 5 2.59 -5.92 -0.93
C ALA A 5 2.17 -5.29 0.40
N ILE A 6 2.44 -5.97 1.49
CA ILE A 6 2.15 -5.48 2.85
C ILE A 6 3.47 -5.18 3.54
N ILE A 7 3.71 -3.93 3.87
CA ILE A 7 4.93 -3.49 4.54
C ILE A 7 4.57 -3.11 5.98
N GLU A 8 4.84 -4.02 6.90
CA GLU A 8 4.39 -3.95 8.29
C GLU A 8 5.36 -4.72 9.19
N ASP A 9 5.82 -4.10 10.27
CA ASP A 9 6.77 -4.73 11.19
C ASP A 9 6.12 -5.68 12.21
N ASP A 10 4.85 -5.49 12.53
CA ASP A 10 4.13 -6.38 13.45
C ASP A 10 3.72 -7.66 12.70
N GLN A 11 4.34 -8.77 13.06
CA GLN A 11 4.12 -10.06 12.39
C GLN A 11 2.68 -10.55 12.50
N ALA A 12 2.05 -10.34 13.65
CA ALA A 12 0.66 -10.77 13.85
C ALA A 12 -0.28 -9.99 12.93
N ILE A 13 -0.10 -8.68 12.85
CA ILE A 13 -0.90 -7.82 11.98
C ILE A 13 -0.65 -8.17 10.51
N SER A 14 0.62 -8.33 10.13
CA SER A 14 1.01 -8.67 8.78
C SER A 14 0.36 -9.99 8.32
N GLN A 15 0.41 -11.02 9.16
CA GLN A 15 -0.19 -12.32 8.86
C GLN A 15 -1.72 -12.26 8.79
N MET A 16 -2.33 -11.48 9.66
CA MET A 16 -3.78 -11.28 9.64
C MET A 16 -4.25 -10.72 8.29
N TYR A 17 -3.60 -9.66 7.82
CA TYR A 17 -3.92 -9.08 6.52
C TYR A 17 -3.57 -10.01 5.36
N ARG A 18 -2.43 -10.69 5.45
CA ARG A 18 -2.04 -11.66 4.43
C ARG A 18 -3.12 -12.72 4.24
N MET A 19 -3.57 -13.33 5.34
CA MET A 19 -4.62 -14.35 5.29
C MET A 19 -5.91 -13.80 4.70
N LYS A 20 -6.31 -12.60 5.11
CA LYS A 20 -7.52 -11.97 4.60
C LYS A 20 -7.45 -11.74 3.09
N PHE A 21 -6.37 -11.14 2.61
CA PHE A 21 -6.23 -10.83 1.18
C PHE A 21 -6.04 -12.07 0.33
N GLU A 22 -5.28 -13.06 0.80
CA GLU A 22 -5.15 -14.33 0.07
C GLU A 22 -6.52 -15.02 -0.05
N ASN A 23 -7.30 -15.02 1.03
CA ASN A 23 -8.66 -15.56 1.01
C ASN A 23 -9.56 -14.83 0.02
N ASP A 24 -9.34 -13.54 -0.19
CA ASP A 24 -10.11 -12.72 -1.11
C ASP A 24 -9.60 -12.80 -2.56
N GLY A 25 -8.59 -13.63 -2.83
CA GLY A 25 -8.14 -13.92 -4.19
C GLY A 25 -6.93 -13.13 -4.67
N TYR A 26 -6.20 -12.48 -3.77
CA TYR A 26 -5.00 -11.72 -4.14
C TYR A 26 -3.72 -12.53 -3.96
N GLU A 27 -2.70 -12.20 -4.74
CA GLU A 27 -1.34 -12.67 -4.49
C GLU A 27 -0.70 -11.69 -3.51
N VAL A 28 -0.21 -12.18 -2.38
CA VAL A 28 0.25 -11.32 -1.28
C VAL A 28 1.68 -11.67 -0.88
N GLU A 29 2.52 -10.65 -0.77
CA GLU A 29 3.84 -10.77 -0.18
C GLU A 29 4.00 -9.73 0.92
N THR A 30 4.83 -10.01 1.92
CA THR A 30 5.01 -9.15 3.09
C THR A 30 6.47 -8.80 3.31
N ALA A 31 6.72 -7.64 3.89
CA ALA A 31 8.04 -7.22 4.32
C ALA A 31 7.93 -6.56 5.71
N GLU A 32 8.94 -6.74 6.54
CA GLU A 32 8.91 -6.28 7.93
C GLU A 32 9.47 -4.88 8.17
N ASN A 33 10.06 -4.26 7.16
CA ASN A 33 10.54 -2.89 7.25
C ASN A 33 10.65 -2.28 5.85
N GLY A 34 10.94 -0.97 5.81
CA GLY A 34 10.99 -0.24 4.55
C GLY A 34 12.12 -0.67 3.62
N LYS A 35 13.25 -1.10 4.17
CA LYS A 35 14.39 -1.55 3.36
C LYS A 35 14.05 -2.84 2.61
N ILE A 36 13.55 -3.84 3.33
CA ILE A 36 13.11 -5.10 2.74
C ILE A 36 11.92 -4.83 1.81
N GLY A 37 11.06 -3.91 2.20
CA GLY A 37 9.89 -3.51 1.40
C GLY A 37 10.26 -2.96 0.04
N LEU A 38 11.27 -2.09 -0.05
CA LEU A 38 11.72 -1.56 -1.34
C LEU A 38 12.22 -2.67 -2.26
N GLU A 39 13.01 -3.59 -1.72
CA GLU A 39 13.52 -4.71 -2.50
C GLU A 39 12.38 -5.61 -2.99
N LEU A 40 11.42 -5.88 -2.13
CA LEU A 40 10.25 -6.68 -2.46
C LEU A 40 9.42 -6.03 -3.56
N VAL A 41 9.12 -4.75 -3.43
CA VAL A 41 8.26 -4.01 -4.36
C VAL A 41 8.92 -3.93 -5.75
N GLU A 42 10.22 -3.72 -5.80
CA GLU A 42 10.95 -3.69 -7.07
C GLU A 42 10.83 -5.00 -7.83
N LYS A 43 10.94 -6.12 -7.13
CA LYS A 43 10.84 -7.46 -7.73
C LYS A 43 9.41 -7.86 -8.06
N MET A 44 8.50 -7.60 -7.14
CA MET A 44 7.10 -8.03 -7.24
C MET A 44 6.27 -7.18 -8.19
N LYS A 45 6.54 -5.88 -8.22
CA LYS A 45 5.74 -4.88 -8.95
C LYS A 45 4.25 -5.02 -8.60
N PRO A 46 3.89 -4.76 -7.33
CA PRO A 46 2.50 -4.96 -6.89
C PRO A 46 1.55 -3.95 -7.50
N ASP A 47 0.28 -4.31 -7.54
CA ASP A 47 -0.79 -3.40 -7.96
C ASP A 47 -1.09 -2.35 -6.90
N ILE A 48 -0.88 -2.71 -5.63
CA ILE A 48 -1.05 -1.80 -4.51
C ILE A 48 -0.14 -2.20 -3.35
N ILE A 49 0.34 -1.20 -2.62
CA ILE A 49 1.14 -1.39 -1.40
C ILE A 49 0.31 -0.92 -0.20
N LEU A 50 0.24 -1.73 0.84
CA LEU A 50 -0.24 -1.32 2.15
C LEU A 50 0.98 -1.03 3.00
N LEU A 51 1.13 0.21 3.44
CA LEU A 51 2.35 0.69 4.05
C LEU A 51 2.11 1.28 5.44
N ASP A 52 2.76 0.71 6.45
CA ASP A 52 2.80 1.31 7.78
C ASP A 52 3.89 2.38 7.84
N ILE A 53 3.68 3.39 8.67
CA ILE A 53 4.64 4.49 8.85
C ILE A 53 5.68 4.15 9.91
N MET A 54 5.23 3.61 11.06
CA MET A 54 6.14 3.32 12.19
C MET A 54 6.75 1.94 12.07
N MET A 55 7.98 1.89 11.58
CA MET A 55 8.75 0.65 11.44
C MET A 55 10.20 0.89 11.82
N PRO A 56 10.92 -0.15 12.31
CA PRO A 56 12.35 -0.02 12.59
C PRO A 56 13.16 0.09 11.30
N GLU A 57 14.40 0.54 11.40
CA GLU A 57 15.39 0.70 10.35
C GLU A 57 15.03 1.75 9.29
N MET A 58 13.87 1.65 8.69
CA MET A 58 13.39 2.63 7.71
C MET A 58 11.88 2.81 7.91
N THR A 59 11.47 4.04 8.21
CA THR A 59 10.05 4.36 8.38
C THR A 59 9.31 4.31 7.04
N GLY A 60 7.98 4.24 7.09
CA GLY A 60 7.17 4.17 5.88
C GLY A 60 7.29 5.39 4.98
N ASP A 61 7.38 6.58 5.58
CA ASP A 61 7.56 7.82 4.82
C ASP A 61 8.93 7.88 4.14
N GLU A 62 9.98 7.37 4.81
CA GLU A 62 11.31 7.26 4.20
C GLU A 62 11.30 6.28 3.03
N MET A 63 10.64 5.13 3.19
CA MET A 63 10.48 4.16 2.12
C MET A 63 9.73 4.77 0.94
N LEU A 64 8.63 5.46 1.22
CA LEU A 64 7.80 6.07 0.19
C LEU A 64 8.57 7.11 -0.61
N LYS A 65 9.38 7.92 0.05
CA LYS A 65 10.23 8.90 -0.63
C LYS A 65 11.19 8.22 -1.60
N LYS A 66 11.88 7.17 -1.13
CA LYS A 66 12.79 6.40 -1.97
C LYS A 66 12.07 5.73 -3.14
N LEU A 67 10.88 5.21 -2.89
CA LEU A 67 10.03 4.61 -3.92
C LEU A 67 9.69 5.61 -5.02
N ARG A 68 9.27 6.81 -4.63
CA ARG A 68 8.87 7.85 -5.59
C ARG A 68 10.04 8.42 -6.40
N ASP A 69 11.25 8.30 -5.88
CA ASP A 69 12.46 8.73 -6.59
C ASP A 69 12.89 7.73 -7.68
N GLU A 70 12.38 6.49 -7.60
CA GLU A 70 12.71 5.47 -8.60
C GLU A 70 11.74 5.52 -9.79
N PRO A 71 12.24 5.41 -11.03
CA PRO A 71 11.35 5.40 -12.20
C PRO A 71 10.28 4.29 -12.14
N TRP A 72 10.66 3.11 -11.63
CA TRP A 72 9.73 1.98 -11.51
C TRP A 72 8.74 2.15 -10.35
N GLY A 73 9.01 3.07 -9.43
CA GLY A 73 8.19 3.27 -8.23
C GLY A 73 7.28 4.48 -8.24
N LYS A 74 7.41 5.34 -9.24
CA LYS A 74 6.67 6.62 -9.27
C LYS A 74 5.15 6.46 -9.27
N ASN A 75 4.65 5.45 -9.94
CA ASN A 75 3.21 5.28 -10.17
C ASN A 75 2.60 4.10 -9.42
N ILE A 76 3.38 3.40 -8.59
CA ILE A 76 2.83 2.29 -7.80
C ILE A 76 1.87 2.87 -6.75
N LYS A 77 0.69 2.31 -6.66
CA LYS A 77 -0.35 2.80 -5.75
C LYS A 77 -0.04 2.41 -4.32
N VAL A 78 -0.12 3.39 -3.41
CA VAL A 78 0.18 3.20 -2.00
C VAL A 78 -0.99 3.64 -1.14
N LEU A 79 -1.42 2.77 -0.24
CA LEU A 79 -2.42 3.07 0.77
C LEU A 79 -1.71 2.96 2.12
N VAL A 80 -1.68 4.06 2.86
CA VAL A 80 -1.03 4.10 4.17
C VAL A 80 -1.97 3.50 5.21
N LEU A 81 -1.45 2.60 6.04
CA LEU A 81 -2.21 1.90 7.06
C LEU A 81 -1.44 2.00 8.38
N THR A 82 -1.86 2.85 9.29
CA THR A 82 -1.10 3.20 10.47
C THR A 82 -1.97 3.44 11.69
N ASN A 83 -1.35 3.43 12.89
CA ASN A 83 -2.00 3.83 14.14
C ASN A 83 -1.53 5.19 14.65
N ILE A 84 -0.66 5.88 13.89
CA ILE A 84 -0.23 7.24 14.25
C ILE A 84 -1.39 8.21 14.07
N GLY A 85 -1.63 9.08 15.05
CA GLY A 85 -2.66 10.12 14.95
C GLY A 85 -2.36 11.12 13.82
N GLU A 86 -3.40 11.71 13.25
CA GLU A 86 -3.26 12.63 12.11
C GLU A 86 -2.27 13.76 12.35
N GLN A 87 -2.22 14.31 13.58
CA GLN A 87 -1.33 15.41 13.92
C GLN A 87 0.14 15.00 13.98
N GLU A 88 0.39 13.71 14.15
CA GLU A 88 1.75 13.16 14.25
C GLU A 88 2.26 12.57 12.92
N LEU A 89 1.41 12.52 11.89
CA LEU A 89 1.80 12.02 10.58
C LEU A 89 2.84 12.92 9.94
N PRO A 90 3.85 12.35 9.26
CA PRO A 90 4.82 13.16 8.53
C PRO A 90 4.12 14.04 7.49
N LYS A 91 4.44 15.32 7.50
CA LYS A 91 3.85 16.28 6.55
C LYS A 91 4.23 15.97 5.11
N SER A 92 5.35 15.30 4.92
CA SER A 92 5.83 14.89 3.60
C SER A 92 4.86 13.96 2.87
N LEU A 93 4.00 13.24 3.60
CA LEU A 93 3.02 12.34 2.99
C LEU A 93 2.08 13.06 2.01
N SER A 94 1.76 14.33 2.29
CA SER A 94 0.86 15.11 1.44
C SER A 94 1.40 15.35 0.04
N THR A 95 2.72 15.22 -0.16
CA THR A 95 3.38 15.46 -1.44
C THR A 95 3.79 14.17 -2.15
N MET A 96 3.53 13.01 -1.57
CA MET A 96 4.04 11.73 -2.09
C MET A 96 2.99 10.86 -2.77
N ASP A 97 1.87 11.42 -3.15
CA ASP A 97 0.81 10.77 -3.95
C ASP A 97 0.39 9.42 -3.39
N VAL A 98 -0.29 9.44 -2.24
CA VAL A 98 -0.89 8.24 -1.65
C VAL A 98 -2.39 8.22 -1.92
N LEU A 99 -2.97 7.03 -2.01
CA LEU A 99 -4.41 6.85 -2.22
C LEU A 99 -5.22 7.32 -1.01
N GLY A 100 -4.64 7.24 0.16
CA GLY A 100 -5.28 7.66 1.39
C GLY A 100 -4.52 7.13 2.60
N ILE A 101 -5.01 7.51 3.78
CA ILE A 101 -4.44 7.09 5.05
C ILE A 101 -5.55 6.46 5.88
N ILE A 102 -5.35 5.22 6.28
CA ILE A 102 -6.30 4.47 7.10
C ILE A 102 -5.71 4.28 8.50
N MET A 103 -6.50 4.60 9.51
CA MET A 103 -6.16 4.30 10.90
C MET A 103 -6.51 2.84 11.18
N LYS A 104 -5.52 2.02 11.49
CA LYS A 104 -5.70 0.58 11.72
C LYS A 104 -6.77 0.29 12.78
N ALA A 105 -6.82 1.09 13.83
CA ALA A 105 -7.76 0.89 14.93
C ALA A 105 -9.21 1.19 14.54
N GLU A 106 -9.45 1.89 13.45
CA GLU A 106 -10.79 2.32 13.04
C GLU A 106 -11.47 1.36 12.06
N LEU A 107 -10.69 0.52 11.37
CA LEU A 107 -11.24 -0.39 10.36
C LEU A 107 -10.91 -1.86 10.67
N THR A 108 -11.88 -2.72 10.40
CA THR A 108 -11.66 -4.17 10.46
C THR A 108 -10.89 -4.63 9.22
N PRO A 109 -10.25 -5.81 9.24
CA PRO A 109 -9.61 -6.36 8.04
C PRO A 109 -10.54 -6.44 6.83
N ARG A 110 -11.81 -6.78 7.05
CA ARG A 110 -12.82 -6.81 5.98
C ARG A 110 -13.01 -5.43 5.35
N GLN A 111 -13.09 -4.39 6.19
CA GLN A 111 -13.26 -3.02 5.70
C GLN A 111 -12.02 -2.55 4.93
N VAL A 112 -10.83 -2.92 5.39
CA VAL A 112 -9.59 -2.62 4.68
C VAL A 112 -9.57 -3.32 3.31
N SER A 113 -9.98 -4.58 3.26
CA SER A 113 -10.05 -5.34 2.00
C SER A 113 -11.05 -4.71 1.03
N LEU A 114 -12.20 -4.26 1.52
CA LEU A 114 -13.19 -3.57 0.69
C LEU A 114 -12.63 -2.24 0.15
N ARG A 115 -11.85 -1.50 0.94
CA ARG A 115 -11.20 -0.28 0.50
C ARG A 115 -10.18 -0.56 -0.60
N VAL A 116 -9.37 -1.60 -0.44
CA VAL A 116 -8.40 -2.02 -1.45
C VAL A 116 -9.10 -2.38 -2.75
N LYS A 117 -10.15 -3.16 -2.68
CA LYS A 117 -10.95 -3.54 -3.84
C LYS A 117 -11.49 -2.32 -4.57
N SER A 118 -12.04 -1.37 -3.81
CA SER A 118 -12.57 -0.12 -4.36
C SER A 118 -11.48 0.67 -5.10
N GLU A 119 -10.29 0.79 -4.50
CA GLU A 119 -9.19 1.53 -5.12
C GLU A 119 -8.71 0.84 -6.41
N LEU A 120 -8.61 -0.48 -6.40
CA LEU A 120 -8.21 -1.23 -7.59
C LEU A 120 -9.24 -1.12 -8.72
N GLU A 121 -10.53 -1.11 -8.39
CA GLU A 121 -11.60 -0.92 -9.37
C GLU A 121 -11.58 0.48 -9.99
N LYS A 122 -11.30 1.50 -9.19
CA LYS A 122 -11.15 2.88 -9.70
C LYS A 122 -10.04 2.98 -10.72
N ILE A 123 -8.90 2.35 -10.47
CA ILE A 123 -7.77 2.33 -11.39
C ILE A 123 -8.16 1.65 -12.70
N SER A 124 -8.81 0.49 -12.64
CA SER A 124 -9.28 -0.25 -13.82
C SER A 124 -10.28 0.56 -14.63
N ASN A 125 -11.22 1.23 -13.95
CA ASN A 125 -12.24 2.05 -14.63
C ASN A 125 -11.62 3.26 -15.34
N ARG A 126 -10.60 3.89 -14.74
CA ARG A 126 -9.88 4.99 -15.39
C ARG A 126 -9.20 4.55 -16.67
N VAL A 127 -8.55 3.40 -16.65
CA VAL A 127 -7.89 2.83 -17.83
C VAL A 127 -8.93 2.54 -18.92
N SER A 128 -10.05 1.90 -18.57
CA SER A 128 -11.14 1.62 -19.51
C SER A 128 -11.72 2.88 -20.14
N ASN A 129 -11.95 3.92 -19.32
CA ASN A 129 -12.47 5.18 -19.80
C ASN A 129 -11.51 5.89 -20.76
N GLN A 130 -10.22 5.86 -20.46
CA GLN A 130 -9.20 6.43 -21.34
C GLN A 130 -9.11 5.71 -22.67
N GLU A 131 -9.21 4.39 -22.66
CA GLU A 131 -9.25 3.60 -23.89
C GLU A 131 -10.48 3.92 -24.74
N THR A 132 -11.62 4.12 -24.09
CA THR A 132 -12.86 4.49 -24.78
C THR A 132 -12.75 5.89 -25.40
N GLU A 133 -12.11 6.83 -24.73
CA GLU A 133 -11.94 8.20 -25.23
C GLU A 133 -11.02 8.28 -26.45
N LEU A 134 -10.10 7.33 -26.59
CA LEU A 134 -9.17 7.27 -27.71
C LEU A 134 -9.79 6.70 -29.00
N VAL A 135 -10.95 6.12 -28.88
CA VAL A 135 -11.69 5.55 -30.00
C VAL A 135 -12.71 6.55 -30.54
#